data_375c8c967447c5f4a3bb708c76d7ced4
#
_entry.id   375c8c967447c5f4a3bb708c76d7ced4
#
_cell.length_a   1.000
_cell.length_b   1.000
_cell.length_c   1.000
_cell.angle_alpha   90.00
_cell.angle_beta   90.00
_cell.angle_gamma   90.00
#
_symmetry.space_group_name_H-M   'P 1'
#
loop_
_entity.id
_entity.type
_entity.pdbx_description
1 polymer ?
#
loop_
_entity_poly.entity_id
_entity_poly.type
_entity_poly.pdbx_seq_one_letter_code
_entity_poly.pdbx_strand_id
1 'polypeptide(L)'
;PFDLSGPTLKTNLHTHTTHSDGAFSVTDVVAAYEALDYDVLAITDHNRWQDHGQASTDKLLVLSSNEPSLSHGEHALATGIHGPSPVDTGERPRERMQEVIDWVNEQGGLSTVNHPTWTGMSVQRLLELQSFASIEICNAGCIGHGSEYSVTHWDELLRRGRRVWGLATDDSHSDW
;
A
#
# COMPACT_ATOMS: atom_id res chain seq x y z
N PRO A 1 -10.45 -20.22 -6.83
CA PRO A 1 -11.69 -19.53 -7.15
C PRO A 1 -12.05 -18.60 -5.98
N PHE A 2 -12.47 -17.38 -6.28
CA PHE A 2 -12.97 -16.44 -5.27
C PHE A 2 -14.36 -16.88 -4.87
N ASP A 3 -14.65 -16.84 -3.56
CA ASP A 3 -16.02 -16.91 -3.08
C ASP A 3 -16.61 -15.49 -3.14
N LEU A 4 -17.47 -15.25 -4.12
CA LEU A 4 -18.14 -13.98 -4.33
C LEU A 4 -19.53 -13.94 -3.67
N SER A 5 -19.84 -14.87 -2.78
CA SER A 5 -21.14 -14.93 -2.08
C SER A 5 -21.25 -13.91 -0.94
N GLY A 6 -20.13 -13.35 -0.48
CA GLY A 6 -20.07 -12.30 0.54
C GLY A 6 -20.29 -10.89 -0.04
N PRO A 7 -20.44 -9.87 0.84
CA PRO A 7 -20.48 -8.48 0.40
C PRO A 7 -19.15 -8.10 -0.25
N THR A 8 -19.23 -7.31 -1.31
CA THR A 8 -18.06 -6.61 -1.87
C THR A 8 -17.92 -5.26 -1.20
N LEU A 9 -16.68 -4.94 -0.77
CA LEU A 9 -16.36 -3.65 -0.17
C LEU A 9 -15.56 -2.80 -1.16
N LYS A 10 -15.92 -1.52 -1.29
CA LYS A 10 -15.13 -0.55 -2.04
C LYS A 10 -13.97 -0.07 -1.18
N THR A 11 -12.76 -0.35 -1.59
CA THR A 11 -11.58 -0.10 -0.76
C THR A 11 -10.53 0.71 -1.53
N ASN A 12 -9.80 1.59 -0.80
CA ASN A 12 -8.52 2.11 -1.24
C ASN A 12 -7.48 1.86 -0.14
N LEU A 13 -6.35 1.26 -0.51
CA LEU A 13 -5.32 0.83 0.44
C LEU A 13 -4.03 1.64 0.34
N HIS A 14 -4.01 2.77 -0.41
CA HIS A 14 -2.85 3.62 -0.57
C HIS A 14 -3.27 5.09 -0.68
N THR A 15 -2.99 5.89 0.36
CA THR A 15 -3.42 7.30 0.44
C THR A 15 -2.53 8.08 1.39
N HIS A 16 -2.16 9.29 1.02
CA HIS A 16 -1.30 10.18 1.80
C HIS A 16 -2.07 11.38 2.37
N THR A 17 -1.59 11.87 3.49
CA THR A 17 -2.12 13.04 4.18
C THR A 17 -1.02 14.07 4.45
N THR A 18 -1.38 15.20 5.09
CA THR A 18 -0.39 16.18 5.57
C THR A 18 0.55 15.65 6.65
N HIS A 19 0.42 14.39 7.05
CA HIS A 19 1.36 13.74 7.93
C HIS A 19 2.64 13.28 7.20
N SER A 20 2.60 13.16 5.86
CA SER A 20 3.78 13.02 4.99
C SER A 20 3.77 14.11 3.92
N ASP A 21 3.41 13.79 2.72
CA ASP A 21 3.48 14.66 1.54
C ASP A 21 2.14 14.83 0.81
N GLY A 22 1.06 14.33 1.39
CA GLY A 22 -0.30 14.62 0.94
C GLY A 22 -0.71 16.06 1.24
N ALA A 23 -1.58 16.63 0.40
CA ALA A 23 -2.05 18.02 0.52
C ALA A 23 -3.17 18.21 1.56
N PHE A 24 -3.87 17.13 1.95
CA PHE A 24 -5.07 17.21 2.77
C PHE A 24 -4.87 16.57 4.15
N SER A 25 -5.60 17.07 5.14
CA SER A 25 -5.59 16.49 6.49
C SER A 25 -6.29 15.11 6.50
N VAL A 26 -6.01 14.31 7.53
CA VAL A 26 -6.73 13.03 7.76
C VAL A 26 -8.24 13.23 7.71
N THR A 27 -8.75 14.29 8.32
CA THR A 27 -10.19 14.57 8.35
C THR A 27 -10.75 14.85 6.95
N ASP A 28 -10.04 15.62 6.14
CA ASP A 28 -10.47 15.95 4.77
C ASP A 28 -10.43 14.69 3.87
N VAL A 29 -9.37 13.90 4.00
CA VAL A 29 -9.21 12.62 3.27
C VAL A 29 -10.36 11.67 3.61
N VAL A 30 -10.62 11.44 4.90
CA VAL A 30 -11.72 10.57 5.36
C VAL A 30 -13.07 11.06 4.83
N ALA A 31 -13.34 12.37 4.91
CA ALA A 31 -14.59 12.94 4.40
C ALA A 31 -14.76 12.76 2.89
N ALA A 32 -13.67 12.90 2.12
CA ALA A 32 -13.70 12.73 0.68
C ALA A 32 -13.99 11.27 0.28
N TYR A 33 -13.31 10.30 0.89
CA TYR A 33 -13.54 8.89 0.60
C TYR A 33 -14.92 8.40 1.07
N GLU A 34 -15.40 8.89 2.20
CA GLU A 34 -16.79 8.62 2.65
C GLU A 34 -17.81 9.18 1.65
N ALA A 35 -17.60 10.41 1.14
CA ALA A 35 -18.48 11.03 0.15
C ALA A 35 -18.48 10.30 -1.21
N LEU A 36 -17.44 9.53 -1.49
CA LEU A 36 -17.31 8.69 -2.67
C LEU A 36 -17.80 7.24 -2.44
N ASP A 37 -18.49 6.98 -1.32
CA ASP A 37 -19.03 5.68 -0.94
C ASP A 37 -17.97 4.56 -0.85
N TYR A 38 -16.78 4.87 -0.29
CA TYR A 38 -15.82 3.85 0.09
C TYR A 38 -16.21 3.22 1.43
N ASP A 39 -15.95 1.94 1.57
CA ASP A 39 -16.19 1.16 2.79
C ASP A 39 -14.93 1.04 3.66
N VAL A 40 -13.75 1.00 3.02
CA VAL A 40 -12.46 0.84 3.70
C VAL A 40 -11.40 1.75 3.09
N LEU A 41 -10.66 2.42 3.95
CA LEU A 41 -9.53 3.29 3.60
C LEU A 41 -8.30 2.94 4.42
N ALA A 42 -7.14 2.79 3.80
CA ALA A 42 -5.85 2.78 4.50
C ALA A 42 -5.14 4.13 4.31
N ILE A 43 -4.79 4.79 5.40
CA ILE A 43 -3.92 5.97 5.39
C ILE A 43 -2.49 5.49 5.56
N THR A 44 -1.66 5.78 4.58
CA THR A 44 -0.35 5.16 4.38
C THR A 44 0.77 6.19 4.26
N ASP A 45 0.78 7.19 5.13
CA ASP A 45 1.81 8.23 5.15
C ASP A 45 3.23 7.65 5.18
N HIS A 46 4.14 8.26 4.43
CA HIS A 46 5.52 7.80 4.29
C HIS A 46 6.26 7.75 5.62
N ASN A 47 6.82 6.57 5.95
CA ASN A 47 7.73 6.34 7.08
C ASN A 47 7.19 6.88 8.43
N ARG A 48 5.88 6.93 8.56
CA ARG A 48 5.22 7.50 9.73
C ARG A 48 3.96 6.73 10.07
N TRP A 49 4.08 5.81 10.98
CA TRP A 49 2.92 5.13 11.52
C TRP A 49 2.15 6.04 12.48
N GLN A 50 0.83 6.03 12.36
CA GLN A 50 -0.11 6.59 13.33
C GLN A 50 -1.33 5.68 13.44
N ASP A 51 -1.93 5.63 14.61
CA ASP A 51 -3.21 4.93 14.78
C ASP A 51 -4.34 5.77 14.19
N HIS A 52 -4.65 5.51 12.94
CA HIS A 52 -5.74 6.15 12.21
C HIS A 52 -7.10 5.45 12.41
N GLY A 53 -7.16 4.33 13.12
CA GLY A 53 -8.40 3.61 13.37
C GLY A 53 -9.48 4.46 14.04
N GLN A 54 -9.05 5.45 14.85
CA GLN A 54 -9.96 6.40 15.49
C GLN A 54 -10.63 7.41 14.52
N ALA A 55 -10.14 7.52 13.29
CA ALA A 55 -10.75 8.34 12.25
C ALA A 55 -11.88 7.62 11.49
N SER A 56 -12.16 6.35 11.81
CA SER A 56 -13.27 5.61 11.24
C SER A 56 -14.60 6.29 11.57
N THR A 57 -15.55 6.19 10.64
CA THR A 57 -16.91 6.69 10.79
C THR A 57 -17.89 5.52 10.83
N ASP A 58 -19.19 5.81 10.89
CA ASP A 58 -20.23 4.77 10.81
C ASP A 58 -20.30 4.10 9.42
N LYS A 59 -19.66 4.69 8.38
CA LYS A 59 -19.70 4.22 7.00
C LYS A 59 -18.33 3.79 6.47
N LEU A 60 -17.26 4.41 6.93
CA LEU A 60 -15.89 4.20 6.42
C LEU A 60 -15.00 3.63 7.53
N LEU A 61 -14.52 2.41 7.35
CA LEU A 61 -13.47 1.84 8.19
C LEU A 61 -12.11 2.40 7.77
N VAL A 62 -11.40 3.05 8.68
CA VAL A 62 -10.03 3.51 8.45
C VAL A 62 -9.04 2.56 9.10
N LEU A 63 -8.09 2.07 8.31
CA LEU A 63 -7.05 1.15 8.76
C LEU A 63 -5.78 1.92 9.16
N SER A 64 -5.19 1.55 10.28
CA SER A 64 -3.86 2.02 10.67
C SER A 64 -2.81 1.36 9.81
N SER A 65 -2.06 2.17 9.08
CA SER A 65 -1.14 1.72 8.03
C SER A 65 0.02 2.70 7.89
N ASN A 66 1.05 2.35 7.14
CA ASN A 66 2.03 3.30 6.63
C ASN A 66 2.67 2.80 5.34
N GLU A 67 3.44 3.66 4.68
CA GLU A 67 4.27 3.32 3.54
C GLU A 67 5.75 3.45 3.90
N PRO A 68 6.41 2.39 4.38
CA PRO A 68 7.86 2.33 4.48
C PRO A 68 8.54 2.58 3.13
N SER A 69 9.29 3.68 3.06
CA SER A 69 10.02 4.08 1.85
C SER A 69 11.49 3.76 2.00
N LEU A 70 12.01 2.98 1.08
CA LEU A 70 13.39 2.52 1.06
C LEU A 70 14.19 3.25 -0.03
N SER A 71 15.50 3.07 -0.03
CA SER A 71 16.35 3.64 -1.06
C SER A 71 15.97 3.11 -2.46
N HIS A 72 16.31 3.88 -3.50
CA HIS A 72 15.98 3.61 -4.90
C HIS A 72 14.47 3.65 -5.22
N GLY A 73 13.66 4.31 -4.36
CA GLY A 73 12.22 4.41 -4.55
C GLY A 73 11.46 3.11 -4.31
N GLU A 74 12.08 2.08 -3.74
CA GLU A 74 11.36 0.87 -3.34
C GLU A 74 10.48 1.18 -2.12
N HIS A 75 9.17 0.98 -2.26
CA HIS A 75 8.19 1.21 -1.21
C HIS A 75 7.35 -0.05 -0.95
N ALA A 76 6.82 -0.15 0.25
CA ALA A 76 5.87 -1.18 0.61
C ALA A 76 4.69 -0.57 1.37
N LEU A 77 3.47 -1.06 1.16
CA LEU A 77 2.39 -0.79 2.10
C LEU A 77 2.44 -1.79 3.26
N ALA A 78 2.37 -1.26 4.43
CA ALA A 78 2.16 -1.98 5.67
C ALA A 78 0.73 -1.66 6.15
N THR A 79 -0.23 -2.50 5.77
CA THR A 79 -1.66 -2.23 6.01
C THR A 79 -2.20 -3.04 7.18
N GLY A 80 -2.95 -2.39 8.06
CA GLY A 80 -3.56 -3.04 9.23
C GLY A 80 -2.55 -3.41 10.32
N ILE A 81 -1.57 -2.53 10.56
CA ILE A 81 -0.48 -2.71 11.52
C ILE A 81 -0.73 -1.96 12.84
N HIS A 82 -0.01 -2.34 13.89
CA HIS A 82 -0.21 -1.84 15.25
C HIS A 82 0.99 -1.12 15.85
N GLY A 83 1.90 -0.58 15.01
CA GLY A 83 3.08 0.15 15.48
C GLY A 83 3.96 0.64 14.32
N PRO A 84 5.04 1.37 14.64
CA PRO A 84 5.94 1.89 13.61
C PRO A 84 6.73 0.78 12.92
N SER A 85 7.03 1.00 11.65
CA SER A 85 7.91 0.13 10.87
C SER A 85 9.34 0.14 11.41
N PRO A 86 10.08 -0.97 11.31
CA PRO A 86 11.51 -1.02 11.69
C PRO A 86 12.38 -0.05 10.88
N VAL A 87 11.86 0.52 9.80
CA VAL A 87 12.55 1.49 8.95
C VAL A 87 11.97 2.91 9.04
N ASP A 88 11.02 3.20 9.93
CA ASP A 88 10.47 4.55 10.12
C ASP A 88 11.53 5.52 10.64
N THR A 89 12.56 5.00 11.31
CA THR A 89 13.72 5.78 11.76
C THR A 89 15.02 5.14 11.28
N GLY A 90 16.04 5.98 11.01
CA GLY A 90 17.36 5.53 10.62
C GLY A 90 17.55 5.28 9.13
N GLU A 91 18.52 4.43 8.79
CA GLU A 91 18.84 4.10 7.39
C GLU A 91 17.82 3.14 6.81
N ARG A 92 17.45 3.38 5.55
CA ARG A 92 16.43 2.63 4.82
C ARG A 92 16.96 2.06 3.50
N PRO A 93 18.02 1.25 3.54
CA PRO A 93 18.47 0.62 2.31
C PRO A 93 17.42 -0.37 1.79
N ARG A 94 17.32 -0.52 0.47
CA ARG A 94 16.31 -1.41 -0.16
C ARG A 94 16.43 -2.87 0.26
N GLU A 95 17.61 -3.28 0.74
CA GLU A 95 17.87 -4.61 1.28
C GLU A 95 17.01 -4.94 2.49
N ARG A 96 16.52 -3.92 3.20
CA ARG A 96 15.61 -4.06 4.34
C ARG A 96 14.14 -4.28 3.93
N MET A 97 13.80 -4.32 2.64
CA MET A 97 12.42 -4.60 2.18
C MET A 97 11.88 -5.91 2.76
N GLN A 98 12.71 -6.95 2.83
CA GLN A 98 12.29 -8.22 3.43
C GLN A 98 12.00 -8.09 4.92
N GLU A 99 12.78 -7.31 5.66
CA GLU A 99 12.53 -7.01 7.09
C GLU A 99 11.16 -6.33 7.29
N VAL A 100 10.80 -5.39 6.40
CA VAL A 100 9.49 -4.74 6.43
C VAL A 100 8.37 -5.75 6.17
N ILE A 101 8.51 -6.59 5.14
CA ILE A 101 7.52 -7.63 4.80
C ILE A 101 7.32 -8.58 5.98
N ASP A 102 8.40 -9.07 6.57
CA ASP A 102 8.36 -10.02 7.69
C ASP A 102 7.68 -9.38 8.91
N TRP A 103 8.03 -8.13 9.22
CA TRP A 103 7.43 -7.37 10.31
C TRP A 103 5.92 -7.15 10.12
N VAL A 104 5.45 -6.83 8.91
CA VAL A 104 4.01 -6.70 8.61
C VAL A 104 3.29 -8.03 8.82
N ASN A 105 3.88 -9.12 8.34
CA ASN A 105 3.31 -10.46 8.46
C ASN A 105 3.23 -10.91 9.93
N GLU A 106 4.23 -10.60 10.74
CA GLU A 106 4.23 -10.90 12.19
C GLU A 106 3.09 -10.20 12.93
N GLN A 107 2.64 -9.05 12.45
CA GLN A 107 1.50 -8.33 13.00
C GLN A 107 0.14 -8.81 12.45
N GLY A 108 0.13 -9.73 11.49
CA GLY A 108 -1.08 -10.17 10.81
C GLY A 108 -1.62 -9.15 9.80
N GLY A 109 -0.80 -8.16 9.44
CA GLY A 109 -1.10 -7.14 8.43
C GLY A 109 -0.98 -7.64 7.00
N LEU A 110 -1.30 -6.77 6.05
CA LEU A 110 -1.15 -7.01 4.61
C LEU A 110 0.09 -6.28 4.08
N SER A 111 1.10 -7.03 3.65
CA SER A 111 2.31 -6.48 3.02
C SER A 111 2.14 -6.40 1.50
N THR A 112 2.32 -5.20 0.92
CA THR A 112 2.21 -4.96 -0.52
C THR A 112 3.50 -4.37 -1.04
N VAL A 113 3.98 -4.83 -2.19
CA VAL A 113 5.07 -4.16 -2.92
C VAL A 113 4.45 -3.12 -3.86
N ASN A 114 4.85 -1.86 -3.69
CA ASN A 114 4.22 -0.73 -4.36
C ASN A 114 4.82 -0.47 -5.75
N HIS A 115 3.96 0.00 -6.65
CA HIS A 115 4.26 0.60 -7.97
C HIS A 115 5.60 0.16 -8.60
N PRO A 116 5.87 -1.15 -8.81
CA PRO A 116 7.19 -1.64 -9.23
C PRO A 116 7.62 -1.13 -10.62
N THR A 117 6.69 -0.77 -11.50
CA THR A 117 7.03 -0.14 -12.79
C THR A 117 7.60 1.26 -12.58
N TRP A 118 7.01 2.05 -11.68
CA TRP A 118 7.48 3.39 -11.37
C TRP A 118 8.91 3.38 -10.77
N THR A 119 9.18 2.44 -9.87
CA THR A 119 10.51 2.27 -9.26
C THR A 119 11.54 1.64 -10.20
N GLY A 120 11.11 1.09 -11.33
CA GLY A 120 11.98 0.28 -12.19
C GLY A 120 12.40 -1.05 -11.56
N MET A 121 11.62 -1.56 -10.62
CA MET A 121 11.89 -2.83 -9.94
C MET A 121 11.78 -3.99 -10.93
N SER A 122 12.82 -4.81 -11.03
CA SER A 122 12.80 -5.97 -11.91
C SER A 122 11.99 -7.14 -11.33
N VAL A 123 11.46 -8.00 -12.19
CA VAL A 123 10.85 -9.27 -11.76
C VAL A 123 11.83 -10.12 -10.93
N GLN A 124 13.13 -10.09 -11.28
CA GLN A 124 14.15 -10.82 -10.50
C GLN A 124 14.21 -10.29 -9.06
N ARG A 125 14.15 -8.97 -8.88
CA ARG A 125 14.13 -8.36 -7.54
C ARG A 125 12.89 -8.78 -6.74
N LEU A 126 11.72 -8.83 -7.38
CA LEU A 126 10.48 -9.31 -6.75
C LEU A 126 10.57 -10.78 -6.33
N LEU A 127 11.27 -11.62 -7.12
CA LEU A 127 11.45 -13.03 -6.81
C LEU A 127 12.39 -13.28 -5.62
N GLU A 128 13.27 -12.33 -5.30
CA GLU A 128 14.14 -12.38 -4.13
C GLU A 128 13.35 -12.16 -2.83
N LEU A 129 12.26 -11.38 -2.90
CA LEU A 129 11.38 -11.12 -1.76
C LEU A 129 10.47 -12.32 -1.49
N GLN A 130 10.22 -12.61 -0.22
CA GLN A 130 9.39 -13.73 0.20
C GLN A 130 8.16 -13.25 0.96
N SER A 131 7.08 -14.01 0.84
CA SER A 131 5.89 -13.89 1.71
C SER A 131 5.17 -12.53 1.69
N PHE A 132 5.44 -11.64 0.72
CA PHE A 132 4.57 -10.49 0.55
C PHE A 132 3.21 -10.94 0.00
N ALA A 133 2.14 -10.30 0.49
CA ALA A 133 0.77 -10.75 0.20
C ALA A 133 0.29 -10.25 -1.17
N SER A 134 0.72 -9.06 -1.57
CA SER A 134 0.21 -8.39 -2.77
C SER A 134 1.23 -7.51 -3.45
N ILE A 135 0.90 -7.09 -4.67
CA ILE A 135 1.65 -6.14 -5.49
C ILE A 135 0.67 -5.15 -6.11
N GLU A 136 1.02 -3.90 -6.20
CA GLU A 136 0.24 -2.94 -6.98
C GLU A 136 0.39 -3.23 -8.47
N ILE A 137 -0.73 -3.55 -9.11
CA ILE A 137 -0.81 -3.78 -10.55
C ILE A 137 -1.31 -2.56 -11.30
N CYS A 138 -1.96 -1.64 -10.58
CA CYS A 138 -2.35 -0.32 -11.05
C CYS A 138 -2.23 0.65 -9.88
N ASN A 139 -1.54 1.78 -10.11
CA ASN A 139 -1.37 2.85 -9.14
C ASN A 139 -1.71 4.17 -9.82
N ALA A 140 -2.78 4.83 -9.39
CA ALA A 140 -3.27 6.04 -10.06
C ALA A 140 -2.32 7.24 -9.88
N GLY A 141 -1.61 7.34 -8.75
CA GLY A 141 -0.60 8.38 -8.51
C GLY A 141 0.55 8.36 -9.52
N CYS A 142 0.80 7.20 -10.15
CA CYS A 142 1.85 7.03 -11.17
C CYS A 142 1.41 7.39 -12.61
N ILE A 143 0.14 7.76 -12.85
CA ILE A 143 -0.39 8.06 -14.20
C ILE A 143 0.41 9.18 -14.88
N GLY A 144 0.73 10.26 -14.15
CA GLY A 144 1.50 11.38 -14.66
C GLY A 144 2.91 11.03 -15.15
N HIS A 145 3.42 9.88 -14.75
CA HIS A 145 4.73 9.34 -15.14
C HIS A 145 4.64 8.27 -16.25
N GLY A 146 3.42 7.84 -16.63
CA GLY A 146 3.20 6.74 -17.58
C GLY A 146 3.68 5.39 -17.06
N SER A 147 3.67 5.18 -15.74
CA SER A 147 4.19 4.00 -15.06
C SER A 147 3.17 3.38 -14.08
N GLU A 148 1.90 3.67 -14.31
CA GLU A 148 0.79 3.25 -13.47
C GLU A 148 0.53 1.73 -13.48
N TYR A 149 0.91 1.03 -14.55
CA TYR A 149 0.62 -0.39 -14.69
C TYR A 149 1.82 -1.28 -14.43
N SER A 150 1.65 -2.26 -13.54
CA SER A 150 2.62 -3.30 -13.22
C SER A 150 2.07 -4.72 -13.47
N VAL A 151 1.09 -4.85 -14.36
CA VAL A 151 0.44 -6.13 -14.69
C VAL A 151 1.46 -7.16 -15.19
N THR A 152 2.45 -6.75 -15.96
CA THR A 152 3.51 -7.64 -16.45
C THR A 152 4.33 -8.25 -15.30
N HIS A 153 4.64 -7.48 -14.27
CA HIS A 153 5.33 -7.97 -13.08
C HIS A 153 4.50 -9.05 -12.37
N TRP A 154 3.21 -8.77 -12.19
CA TRP A 154 2.28 -9.70 -11.55
C TRP A 154 2.11 -11.00 -12.35
N ASP A 155 1.90 -10.90 -13.67
CA ASP A 155 1.77 -12.06 -14.56
C ASP A 155 3.01 -12.96 -14.50
N GLU A 156 4.22 -12.38 -14.50
CA GLU A 156 5.47 -13.11 -14.38
C GLU A 156 5.64 -13.78 -13.00
N LEU A 157 5.19 -13.17 -11.93
CA LEU A 157 5.17 -13.80 -10.60
C LEU A 157 4.25 -15.01 -10.59
N LEU A 158 3.03 -14.87 -11.13
CA LEU A 158 2.05 -15.96 -11.22
C LEU A 158 2.56 -17.11 -12.09
N ARG A 159 3.16 -16.82 -13.24
CA ARG A 159 3.79 -17.82 -14.12
C ARG A 159 4.88 -18.63 -13.44
N ARG A 160 5.57 -18.03 -12.47
CA ARG A 160 6.61 -18.67 -11.65
C ARG A 160 6.06 -19.34 -10.39
N GLY A 161 4.74 -19.45 -10.27
CA GLY A 161 4.06 -20.13 -9.16
C GLY A 161 3.95 -19.30 -7.88
N ARG A 162 4.27 -17.99 -7.92
CA ARG A 162 4.11 -17.09 -6.77
C ARG A 162 2.65 -16.66 -6.68
N ARG A 163 1.98 -17.03 -5.60
CA ARG A 163 0.58 -16.64 -5.36
C ARG A 163 0.55 -15.32 -4.60
N VAL A 164 0.38 -14.25 -5.34
CA VAL A 164 0.26 -12.88 -4.80
C VAL A 164 -0.99 -12.22 -5.36
N TRP A 165 -1.63 -11.35 -4.57
CA TRP A 165 -2.78 -10.58 -5.01
C TRP A 165 -2.33 -9.38 -5.84
N GLY A 166 -3.13 -8.97 -6.81
CA GLY A 166 -2.95 -7.71 -7.53
C GLY A 166 -3.88 -6.67 -6.95
N LEU A 167 -3.36 -5.51 -6.58
CA LEU A 167 -4.13 -4.36 -6.08
C LEU A 167 -4.15 -3.24 -7.10
N ALA A 168 -5.29 -2.55 -7.18
CA ALA A 168 -5.41 -1.23 -7.80
C ALA A 168 -5.62 -0.22 -6.68
N THR A 169 -4.83 0.86 -6.68
CA THR A 169 -4.80 1.86 -5.62
C THR A 169 -4.79 3.26 -6.18
N ASP A 170 -5.17 4.23 -5.35
CA ASP A 170 -5.18 5.63 -5.76
C ASP A 170 -3.81 6.29 -5.58
N ASP A 171 -3.08 5.96 -4.51
CA ASP A 171 -1.82 6.64 -4.13
C ASP A 171 -2.01 8.16 -4.17
N SER A 172 -3.13 8.58 -3.55
CA SER A 172 -3.61 9.95 -3.64
C SER A 172 -2.79 10.87 -2.74
N HIS A 173 -2.31 11.97 -3.31
CA HIS A 173 -1.56 13.02 -2.61
C HIS A 173 -2.29 14.36 -2.62
N SER A 174 -3.01 14.71 -3.69
CA SER A 174 -3.61 16.04 -3.86
C SER A 174 -4.92 16.10 -4.63
N ASP A 175 -5.26 15.08 -5.40
CA ASP A 175 -6.40 15.07 -6.31
C ASP A 175 -7.38 13.93 -5.98
N TRP A 176 -8.68 14.27 -6.09
CA TRP A 176 -9.81 13.36 -5.89
C TRP A 176 -10.58 13.15 -7.17
#